data_f42dafc62a3ed166e96f9981563ea49b
#
_entry.id   f42dafc62a3ed166e96f9981563ea49b
#
_cell.length_a   1.000
_cell.length_b   1.000
_cell.length_c   1.000
_cell.angle_alpha   90.00
_cell.angle_beta   90.00
_cell.angle_gamma   90.00
#
_symmetry.space_group_name_H-M   'P 1'
#
loop_
_entity.id
_entity.type
_entity.pdbx_description
1 polymer ?
#
loop_
_entity_poly.entity_id
_entity_poly.type
_entity_poly.pdbx_seq_one_letter_code
_entity_poly.pdbx_strand_id
1 'polypeptide(L)'
;KILSEQHKMSDKNFTQKNWSSWHHLLHREFLSKETLIPKGSKILISVSGGQDSMALLTLIDDLKKIHNWSISVWHGDHQWHEKSSLYALELKSYCENKNISFSFDQANKENIASEEKAREWRYKKLCERAKTLLNKNQQKNNIYLLTGHTSSDNAETFILNLSRGSNFAGLSNIENKRLLENQIFLIRPILIFS
;
A
#
# COMPACT_ATOMS: atom_id res chain seq x y z
N LYS A 1 18.98 -10.12 -31.81
CA LYS A 1 17.68 -9.38 -31.75
C LYS A 1 16.50 -10.31 -31.62
N ILE A 2 16.36 -11.37 -32.41
CA ILE A 2 15.23 -12.31 -32.40
C ILE A 2 15.15 -13.11 -31.09
N LEU A 3 16.29 -13.55 -30.52
CA LEU A 3 16.34 -14.27 -29.25
C LEU A 3 15.97 -13.40 -28.02
N SER A 4 16.21 -12.09 -28.07
CA SER A 4 15.85 -11.16 -26.99
C SER A 4 14.34 -10.84 -26.97
N GLU A 5 13.68 -10.89 -28.11
CA GLU A 5 12.23 -10.68 -28.20
C GLU A 5 11.44 -11.93 -27.79
N GLN A 6 11.94 -13.13 -28.13
CA GLN A 6 11.31 -14.39 -27.68
C GLN A 6 11.42 -14.57 -26.17
N HIS A 7 12.53 -14.16 -25.53
CA HIS A 7 12.68 -14.22 -24.07
C HIS A 7 11.73 -13.22 -23.36
N LYS A 8 11.55 -12.01 -23.92
CA LYS A 8 10.58 -11.03 -23.41
C LYS A 8 9.10 -11.47 -23.59
N MET A 9 8.79 -12.22 -24.64
CA MET A 9 7.44 -12.76 -24.84
C MET A 9 7.14 -13.95 -23.92
N SER A 10 8.15 -14.81 -23.63
CA SER A 10 7.96 -15.96 -22.73
C SER A 10 7.70 -15.51 -21.28
N ASP A 11 8.40 -14.49 -20.78
CA ASP A 11 8.20 -13.94 -19.45
C ASP A 11 6.85 -13.23 -19.29
N LYS A 12 6.38 -12.54 -20.32
CA LYS A 12 5.04 -11.91 -20.32
C LYS A 12 3.92 -12.94 -20.24
N ASN A 13 4.03 -14.05 -21.01
CA ASN A 13 3.02 -15.10 -21.04
C ASN A 13 2.98 -15.94 -19.75
N PHE A 14 4.12 -16.13 -19.08
CA PHE A 14 4.18 -16.92 -17.84
C PHE A 14 3.55 -16.20 -16.66
N THR A 15 3.77 -14.89 -16.51
CA THR A 15 3.21 -14.09 -15.42
C THR A 15 1.71 -13.85 -15.55
N GLN A 16 1.19 -13.65 -16.77
CA GLN A 16 -0.25 -13.43 -16.99
C GLN A 16 -1.10 -14.70 -16.86
N LYS A 17 -0.53 -15.88 -17.08
CA LYS A 17 -1.30 -17.15 -17.04
C LYS A 17 -1.82 -17.49 -15.65
N ASN A 18 -1.22 -16.96 -14.58
CA ASN A 18 -1.58 -17.22 -13.19
C ASN A 18 -2.31 -16.04 -12.52
N TRP A 19 -2.69 -15.02 -13.30
CA TRP A 19 -3.38 -13.87 -12.76
C TRP A 19 -4.84 -14.18 -12.43
N SER A 20 -5.28 -13.81 -11.22
CA SER A 20 -6.69 -13.77 -10.87
C SER A 20 -7.37 -12.57 -11.50
N SER A 21 -8.72 -12.54 -11.45
CA SER A 21 -9.51 -11.37 -11.86
C SER A 21 -9.07 -10.06 -11.16
N TRP A 22 -8.61 -10.15 -9.94
CA TRP A 22 -8.10 -9.04 -9.13
C TRP A 22 -6.83 -8.43 -9.71
N HIS A 23 -5.89 -9.25 -10.17
CA HIS A 23 -4.69 -8.80 -10.87
C HIS A 23 -5.04 -8.04 -12.15
N HIS A 24 -5.94 -8.60 -12.96
CA HIS A 24 -6.36 -7.96 -14.20
C HIS A 24 -7.06 -6.62 -13.97
N LEU A 25 -7.95 -6.57 -12.96
CA LEU A 25 -8.67 -5.34 -12.62
C LEU A 25 -7.71 -4.25 -12.14
N LEU A 26 -6.81 -4.59 -11.21
CA LEU A 26 -5.84 -3.66 -10.65
C LEU A 26 -4.82 -3.19 -11.70
N HIS A 27 -4.33 -4.10 -12.52
CA HIS A 27 -3.42 -3.76 -13.63
C HIS A 27 -4.08 -2.80 -14.62
N ARG A 28 -5.33 -3.04 -15.00
CA ARG A 28 -6.11 -2.15 -15.87
C ARG A 28 -6.28 -0.76 -15.24
N GLU A 29 -6.56 -0.69 -13.94
CA GLU A 29 -6.68 0.57 -13.22
C GLU A 29 -5.38 1.38 -13.26
N PHE A 30 -4.23 0.74 -13.06
CA PHE A 30 -2.92 1.40 -13.15
C PHE A 30 -2.57 1.83 -14.58
N LEU A 31 -3.00 1.10 -15.60
CA LEU A 31 -2.78 1.49 -16.99
C LEU A 31 -3.70 2.64 -17.40
N SER A 32 -4.97 2.63 -16.96
CA SER A 32 -5.94 3.68 -17.30
C SER A 32 -5.65 4.99 -16.58
N LYS A 33 -5.00 4.93 -15.40
CA LYS A 33 -4.63 6.07 -14.57
C LYS A 33 -3.12 6.05 -14.31
N GLU A 34 -2.32 6.22 -15.35
CA GLU A 34 -0.83 6.23 -15.26
C GLU A 34 -0.31 7.21 -14.20
N THR A 35 -1.06 8.28 -13.90
CA THR A 35 -0.75 9.24 -12.85
C THR A 35 -0.98 8.71 -11.43
N LEU A 36 -1.66 7.56 -11.27
CA LEU A 36 -1.90 6.98 -9.96
C LEU A 36 -0.57 6.52 -9.34
N ILE A 37 0.12 5.59 -10.01
CA ILE A 37 1.47 5.14 -9.66
C ILE A 37 2.27 4.95 -10.97
N PRO A 38 3.14 5.88 -11.34
CA PRO A 38 3.95 5.79 -12.56
C PRO A 38 4.87 4.57 -12.57
N LYS A 39 5.28 4.14 -13.77
CA LYS A 39 6.33 3.12 -13.92
C LYS A 39 7.63 3.57 -13.25
N GLY A 40 8.35 2.61 -12.68
CA GLY A 40 9.64 2.87 -12.01
C GLY A 40 9.51 3.52 -10.63
N SER A 41 8.29 3.64 -10.11
CA SER A 41 8.05 4.27 -8.80
C SER A 41 8.60 3.46 -7.64
N LYS A 42 8.91 4.16 -6.55
CA LYS A 42 9.16 3.58 -5.23
C LYS A 42 7.86 3.52 -4.44
N ILE A 43 7.58 2.36 -3.89
CA ILE A 43 6.34 2.07 -3.17
C ILE A 43 6.67 1.60 -1.75
N LEU A 44 5.97 2.17 -0.76
CA LEU A 44 5.96 1.69 0.62
C LEU A 44 4.56 1.17 0.95
N ILE A 45 4.43 -0.11 1.24
CA ILE A 45 3.14 -0.75 1.54
C ILE A 45 2.99 -0.85 3.05
N SER A 46 1.91 -0.26 3.58
CA SER A 46 1.51 -0.42 4.98
C SER A 46 0.73 -1.72 5.14
N VAL A 47 1.31 -2.68 5.85
CA VAL A 47 0.70 -4.00 6.06
C VAL A 47 0.37 -4.18 7.54
N SER A 48 -0.92 -4.32 7.86
CA SER A 48 -1.40 -4.54 9.23
C SER A 48 -1.38 -6.00 9.67
N GLY A 49 -1.23 -6.93 8.71
CA GLY A 49 -1.38 -8.38 8.92
C GLY A 49 -2.81 -8.89 8.65
N GLY A 50 -3.79 -8.00 8.43
CA GLY A 50 -5.15 -8.38 8.01
C GLY A 50 -5.20 -8.82 6.54
N GLN A 51 -6.28 -9.52 6.17
CA GLN A 51 -6.48 -10.12 4.84
C GLN A 51 -6.29 -9.11 3.70
N ASP A 52 -6.89 -7.92 3.79
CA ASP A 52 -6.85 -6.92 2.72
C ASP A 52 -5.45 -6.35 2.51
N SER A 53 -4.72 -6.10 3.58
CA SER A 53 -3.34 -5.60 3.51
C SER A 53 -2.38 -6.66 2.96
N MET A 54 -2.59 -7.95 3.26
CA MET A 54 -1.82 -9.06 2.72
C MET A 54 -2.18 -9.31 1.25
N ALA A 55 -3.46 -9.23 0.88
CA ALA A 55 -3.91 -9.31 -0.51
C ALA A 55 -3.29 -8.19 -1.35
N LEU A 56 -3.30 -6.94 -0.84
CA LEU A 56 -2.65 -5.80 -1.49
C LEU A 56 -1.15 -6.07 -1.70
N LEU A 57 -0.44 -6.53 -0.67
CA LEU A 57 1.00 -6.84 -0.77
C LEU A 57 1.26 -7.86 -1.88
N THR A 58 0.48 -8.95 -1.91
CA THR A 58 0.63 -10.02 -2.91
C THR A 58 0.37 -9.49 -4.33
N LEU A 59 -0.72 -8.75 -4.53
CA LEU A 59 -1.07 -8.18 -5.84
C LEU A 59 0.01 -7.21 -6.35
N ILE A 60 0.54 -6.35 -5.48
CA ILE A 60 1.59 -5.39 -5.87
C ILE A 60 2.93 -6.11 -6.12
N ASP A 61 3.26 -7.15 -5.33
CA ASP A 61 4.46 -7.96 -5.56
C ASP A 61 4.42 -8.65 -6.92
N ASP A 62 3.30 -9.23 -7.31
CA ASP A 62 3.13 -9.88 -8.60
C ASP A 62 3.18 -8.89 -9.78
N LEU A 63 2.67 -7.66 -9.59
CA LEU A 63 2.67 -6.61 -10.60
C LEU A 63 3.99 -5.82 -10.70
N LYS A 64 4.85 -5.87 -9.67
CA LYS A 64 6.03 -4.99 -9.58
C LYS A 64 6.97 -5.08 -10.77
N LYS A 65 7.19 -6.27 -11.34
CA LYS A 65 8.09 -6.46 -12.50
C LYS A 65 7.54 -5.76 -13.75
N ILE A 66 6.23 -5.85 -14.00
CA ILE A 66 5.58 -5.29 -15.19
C ILE A 66 5.63 -3.76 -15.16
N HIS A 67 5.44 -3.18 -13.97
CA HIS A 67 5.46 -1.74 -13.76
C HIS A 67 6.85 -1.20 -13.39
N ASN A 68 7.87 -2.07 -13.25
CA ASN A 68 9.22 -1.70 -12.81
C ASN A 68 9.22 -0.97 -11.45
N TRP A 69 8.36 -1.40 -10.51
CA TRP A 69 8.28 -0.81 -9.19
C TRP A 69 9.33 -1.39 -8.24
N SER A 70 9.86 -0.54 -7.37
CA SER A 70 10.64 -0.93 -6.19
C SER A 70 9.75 -0.89 -4.97
N ILE A 71 9.52 -2.04 -4.33
CA ILE A 71 8.61 -2.14 -3.19
C ILE A 71 9.34 -2.35 -1.88
N SER A 72 8.80 -1.76 -0.83
CA SER A 72 9.19 -1.93 0.56
C SER A 72 7.94 -2.11 1.40
N VAL A 73 8.05 -2.79 2.54
CA VAL A 73 6.94 -3.02 3.47
C VAL A 73 7.22 -2.35 4.80
N TRP A 74 6.21 -1.73 5.36
CA TRP A 74 6.19 -1.23 6.73
C TRP A 74 5.05 -1.87 7.51
N HIS A 75 5.34 -2.30 8.73
CA HIS A 75 4.35 -2.78 9.69
C HIS A 75 4.40 -1.92 10.96
N GLY A 76 3.23 -1.45 11.40
CA GLY A 76 3.08 -0.74 12.66
C GLY A 76 2.30 -1.61 13.65
N ASP A 77 2.96 -2.02 14.73
CA ASP A 77 2.34 -2.79 15.78
C ASP A 77 1.72 -1.86 16.84
N HIS A 78 0.40 -1.91 16.94
CA HIS A 78 -0.35 -1.17 17.94
C HIS A 78 -0.44 -1.89 19.30
N GLN A 79 0.11 -3.12 19.42
CA GLN A 79 0.06 -3.93 20.63
C GLN A 79 -1.35 -4.20 21.19
N TRP A 80 -2.37 -4.15 20.33
CA TRP A 80 -3.75 -4.40 20.74
C TRP A 80 -4.05 -5.87 21.03
N HIS A 81 -3.22 -6.77 20.52
CA HIS A 81 -3.36 -8.22 20.70
C HIS A 81 -2.05 -8.84 21.17
N GLU A 82 -2.13 -9.81 22.05
CA GLU A 82 -0.95 -10.54 22.55
C GLU A 82 -0.12 -11.21 21.44
N LYS A 83 -0.76 -11.55 20.33
CA LYS A 83 -0.12 -12.17 19.16
C LYS A 83 0.44 -11.17 18.13
N SER A 84 0.36 -9.87 18.37
CA SER A 84 0.78 -8.87 17.37
C SER A 84 2.26 -9.00 17.00
N SER A 85 3.12 -9.33 17.97
CA SER A 85 4.55 -9.57 17.73
C SER A 85 4.82 -10.82 16.86
N LEU A 86 3.96 -11.86 16.93
CA LEU A 86 4.08 -13.02 16.07
C LEU A 86 3.76 -12.67 14.62
N TYR A 87 2.71 -11.90 14.38
CA TYR A 87 2.37 -11.42 13.03
C TYR A 87 3.49 -10.57 12.42
N ALA A 88 4.17 -9.74 13.22
CA ALA A 88 5.32 -8.97 12.75
C ALA A 88 6.47 -9.86 12.30
N LEU A 89 6.75 -10.95 13.03
CA LEU A 89 7.79 -11.93 12.69
C LEU A 89 7.42 -12.74 11.43
N GLU A 90 6.18 -13.18 11.29
CA GLU A 90 5.69 -13.89 10.11
C GLU A 90 5.78 -13.01 8.87
N LEU A 91 5.36 -11.74 8.98
CA LEU A 91 5.43 -10.77 7.89
C LEU A 91 6.88 -10.47 7.50
N LYS A 92 7.78 -10.34 8.48
CA LYS A 92 9.21 -10.18 8.24
C LYS A 92 9.77 -11.36 7.46
N SER A 93 9.50 -12.60 7.89
CA SER A 93 9.93 -13.81 7.20
C SER A 93 9.38 -13.89 5.78
N TYR A 94 8.10 -13.52 5.57
CA TYR A 94 7.51 -13.43 4.24
C TYR A 94 8.27 -12.44 3.34
N CYS A 95 8.57 -11.25 3.84
CA CYS A 95 9.30 -10.23 3.09
C CYS A 95 10.73 -10.68 2.75
N GLU A 96 11.44 -11.30 3.69
CA GLU A 96 12.78 -11.85 3.48
C GLU A 96 12.78 -12.92 2.36
N ASN A 97 11.84 -13.86 2.38
CA ASN A 97 11.69 -14.89 1.35
C ASN A 97 11.40 -14.30 -0.05
N LYS A 98 10.79 -13.13 -0.11
CA LYS A 98 10.45 -12.42 -1.36
C LYS A 98 11.48 -11.36 -1.76
N ASN A 99 12.58 -11.22 -1.00
CA ASN A 99 13.57 -10.15 -1.16
C ASN A 99 12.93 -8.74 -1.16
N ILE A 100 11.96 -8.52 -0.25
CA ILE A 100 11.29 -7.24 -0.04
C ILE A 100 11.86 -6.60 1.22
N SER A 101 12.27 -5.32 1.14
CA SER A 101 12.71 -4.57 2.31
C SER A 101 11.58 -4.42 3.31
N PHE A 102 11.84 -4.75 4.57
CA PHE A 102 10.88 -4.70 5.67
C PHE A 102 11.31 -3.70 6.73
N SER A 103 10.38 -2.92 7.24
CA SER A 103 10.56 -2.03 8.37
C SER A 103 9.41 -2.16 9.36
N PHE A 104 9.71 -1.93 10.63
CA PHE A 104 8.80 -2.16 11.75
C PHE A 104 8.89 -1.02 12.75
N ASP A 105 7.76 -0.59 13.27
CA ASP A 105 7.66 0.32 14.41
C ASP A 105 6.58 -0.18 15.38
N GLN A 106 6.84 -0.01 16.67
CA GLN A 106 5.92 -0.39 17.74
C GLN A 106 5.40 0.87 18.43
N ALA A 107 4.08 0.95 18.60
CA ALA A 107 3.43 2.04 19.28
C ALA A 107 3.59 1.91 20.82
N ASN A 108 3.68 3.03 21.52
CA ASN A 108 3.54 3.05 22.97
C ASN A 108 2.06 3.26 23.36
N LYS A 109 1.76 3.12 24.66
CA LYS A 109 0.39 3.26 25.19
C LYS A 109 -0.25 4.63 24.89
N GLU A 110 0.54 5.70 24.85
CA GLU A 110 0.05 7.06 24.57
C GLU A 110 -0.39 7.18 23.12
N ASN A 111 0.32 6.52 22.19
CA ASN A 111 0.04 6.53 20.76
C ASN A 111 -1.23 5.77 20.38
N ILE A 112 -1.73 4.90 21.25
CA ILE A 112 -2.88 4.03 21.02
C ILE A 112 -4.03 4.32 22.02
N ALA A 113 -3.98 5.42 22.73
CA ALA A 113 -5.02 5.81 23.72
C ALA A 113 -6.39 6.04 23.07
N SER A 114 -6.45 6.27 21.78
CA SER A 114 -7.67 6.31 20.96
C SER A 114 -7.35 5.86 19.53
N GLU A 115 -8.40 5.47 18.77
CA GLU A 115 -8.26 5.12 17.36
C GLU A 115 -7.69 6.28 16.54
N GLU A 116 -8.10 7.50 16.84
CA GLU A 116 -7.59 8.71 16.20
C GLU A 116 -6.08 8.87 16.41
N LYS A 117 -5.60 8.76 17.66
CA LYS A 117 -4.16 8.81 18.00
C LYS A 117 -3.38 7.69 17.32
N ALA A 118 -3.92 6.48 17.30
CA ALA A 118 -3.30 5.35 16.60
C ALA A 118 -3.19 5.61 15.09
N ARG A 119 -4.22 6.23 14.49
CA ARG A 119 -4.21 6.64 13.09
C ARG A 119 -3.17 7.73 12.82
N GLU A 120 -3.09 8.77 13.64
CA GLU A 120 -2.10 9.84 13.54
C GLU A 120 -0.68 9.29 13.65
N TRP A 121 -0.42 8.45 14.65
CA TRP A 121 0.87 7.79 14.84
C TRP A 121 1.26 6.98 13.60
N ARG A 122 0.33 6.20 13.04
CA ARG A 122 0.56 5.40 11.83
C ARG A 122 1.00 6.25 10.65
N TYR A 123 0.26 7.32 10.34
CA TYR A 123 0.62 8.19 9.22
C TYR A 123 1.93 8.93 9.44
N LYS A 124 2.19 9.39 10.67
CA LYS A 124 3.47 10.00 11.05
C LYS A 124 4.63 9.04 10.77
N LYS A 125 4.54 7.79 11.25
CA LYS A 125 5.56 6.76 11.04
C LYS A 125 5.74 6.40 9.58
N LEU A 126 4.65 6.25 8.83
CA LEU A 126 4.71 6.02 7.39
C LEU A 126 5.43 7.14 6.65
N CYS A 127 5.15 8.41 6.96
CA CYS A 127 5.85 9.55 6.35
C CYS A 127 7.33 9.58 6.75
N GLU A 128 7.67 9.30 8.00
CA GLU A 128 9.08 9.19 8.45
C GLU A 128 9.82 8.11 7.65
N ARG A 129 9.22 6.93 7.48
CA ARG A 129 9.81 5.82 6.69
C ARG A 129 9.90 6.16 5.20
N ALA A 130 8.88 6.79 4.63
CA ALA A 130 8.92 7.24 3.25
C ALA A 130 10.08 8.22 2.99
N LYS A 131 10.32 9.15 3.90
CA LYS A 131 11.44 10.10 3.81
C LYS A 131 12.80 9.41 3.76
N THR A 132 12.98 8.28 4.44
CA THR A 132 14.23 7.51 4.35
C THR A 132 14.46 6.86 2.98
N LEU A 133 13.38 6.63 2.23
CA LEU A 133 13.43 6.06 0.87
C LEU A 133 13.65 7.13 -0.22
N LEU A 134 13.46 8.41 0.10
CA LEU A 134 13.76 9.51 -0.82
C LEU A 134 15.27 9.65 -0.98
N ASN A 135 15.77 9.58 -2.19
CA ASN A 135 17.18 9.86 -2.47
C ASN A 135 17.41 11.37 -2.40
N LYS A 136 18.32 11.82 -1.54
CA LYS A 136 18.68 13.25 -1.37
C LYS A 136 19.16 13.92 -2.65
N ASN A 137 19.63 13.14 -3.64
CA ASN A 137 20.21 13.63 -4.90
C ASN A 137 19.24 13.64 -6.10
N GLN A 138 17.98 13.25 -5.91
CA GLN A 138 17.00 13.18 -7.01
C GLN A 138 15.76 14.02 -6.65
N GLN A 139 15.70 15.25 -7.16
CA GLN A 139 14.66 16.23 -6.88
C GLN A 139 13.24 15.86 -7.36
N LYS A 140 13.04 14.73 -8.06
CA LYS A 140 11.75 14.35 -8.66
C LYS A 140 11.25 12.94 -8.30
N ASN A 141 11.72 12.31 -7.24
CA ASN A 141 11.25 10.98 -6.86
C ASN A 141 10.10 11.06 -5.85
N ASN A 142 8.89 10.80 -6.33
CA ASN A 142 7.75 10.60 -5.44
C ASN A 142 7.80 9.22 -4.80
N ILE A 143 7.34 9.12 -3.55
CA ILE A 143 7.07 7.87 -2.85
C ILE A 143 5.55 7.67 -2.79
N TYR A 144 5.12 6.47 -3.10
CA TYR A 144 3.72 6.08 -3.05
C TYR A 144 3.49 5.15 -1.86
N LEU A 145 2.76 5.65 -0.86
CA LEU A 145 2.34 4.88 0.31
C LEU A 145 1.05 4.14 -0.04
N LEU A 146 1.04 2.81 0.06
CA LEU A 146 -0.15 2.02 -0.22
C LEU A 146 -0.76 1.50 1.07
N THR A 147 -2.09 1.58 1.17
CA THR A 147 -2.87 1.03 2.27
C THR A 147 -3.99 0.15 1.75
N GLY A 148 -4.30 -0.92 2.50
CA GLY A 148 -5.30 -1.92 2.16
C GLY A 148 -6.73 -1.51 2.53
N HIS A 149 -7.15 -0.28 2.24
CA HIS A 149 -8.54 0.14 2.42
C HIS A 149 -9.39 -0.32 1.23
N THR A 150 -10.54 -0.91 1.53
CA THR A 150 -11.53 -1.41 0.56
C THR A 150 -12.74 -0.49 0.45
N SER A 151 -13.66 -0.80 -0.46
CA SER A 151 -14.94 -0.09 -0.56
C SER A 151 -15.82 -0.27 0.68
N SER A 152 -15.69 -1.38 1.40
CA SER A 152 -16.38 -1.61 2.68
C SER A 152 -15.93 -0.60 3.75
N ASP A 153 -14.62 -0.32 3.84
CA ASP A 153 -14.09 0.72 4.74
C ASP A 153 -14.63 2.11 4.37
N ASN A 154 -14.82 2.36 3.07
CA ASN A 154 -15.40 3.60 2.59
C ASN A 154 -16.87 3.74 3.01
N ALA A 155 -17.66 2.68 2.86
CA ALA A 155 -19.06 2.65 3.29
C ALA A 155 -19.19 2.82 4.81
N GLU A 156 -18.35 2.15 5.59
CA GLU A 156 -18.32 2.29 7.05
C GLU A 156 -18.00 3.74 7.48
N THR A 157 -16.96 4.32 6.88
CA THR A 157 -16.57 5.71 7.13
C THR A 157 -17.70 6.68 6.77
N PHE A 158 -18.41 6.44 5.66
CA PHE A 158 -19.54 7.24 5.21
C PHE A 158 -20.71 7.18 6.24
N ILE A 159 -21.08 5.98 6.70
CA ILE A 159 -22.13 5.78 7.69
C ILE A 159 -21.76 6.46 9.02
N LEU A 160 -20.53 6.32 9.49
CA LEU A 160 -20.04 6.96 10.71
C LEU A 160 -20.09 8.50 10.60
N ASN A 161 -19.73 9.06 9.47
CA ASN A 161 -19.80 10.50 9.23
C ASN A 161 -21.25 11.01 9.19
N LEU A 162 -22.17 10.26 8.59
CA LEU A 162 -23.61 10.54 8.62
C LEU A 162 -24.14 10.56 10.06
N SER A 163 -23.82 9.55 10.87
CA SER A 163 -24.29 9.43 12.26
C SER A 163 -23.79 10.56 13.16
N ARG A 164 -22.65 11.16 12.82
CA ARG A 164 -22.06 12.32 13.52
C ARG A 164 -22.59 13.67 13.03
N GLY A 165 -23.55 13.69 12.11
CA GLY A 165 -24.14 14.92 11.58
C GLY A 165 -23.19 15.74 10.71
N SER A 166 -22.23 15.08 10.05
CA SER A 166 -21.28 15.76 9.16
C SER A 166 -21.97 16.46 7.99
N ASN A 167 -21.53 17.66 7.66
CA ASN A 167 -21.96 18.39 6.47
C ASN A 167 -21.54 17.62 5.19
N PHE A 168 -22.15 17.97 4.04
CA PHE A 168 -21.86 17.35 2.73
C PHE A 168 -20.37 17.21 2.40
N ALA A 169 -19.52 18.13 2.85
CA ALA A 169 -18.06 18.06 2.70
C ALA A 169 -17.42 16.90 3.50
N GLY A 170 -18.02 16.49 4.63
CA GLY A 170 -17.56 15.35 5.43
C GLY A 170 -18.08 14.00 4.90
N LEU A 171 -19.00 14.02 3.93
CA LEU A 171 -19.55 12.83 3.26
C LEU A 171 -18.79 12.47 1.97
N SER A 172 -17.70 13.19 1.65
CA SER A 172 -16.89 12.88 0.48
C SER A 172 -16.29 11.48 0.59
N ASN A 173 -16.37 10.73 -0.50
CA ASN A 173 -15.75 9.41 -0.62
C ASN A 173 -14.24 9.49 -0.33
N ILE A 174 -13.70 8.41 0.24
CA ILE A 174 -12.26 8.29 0.43
C ILE A 174 -11.57 8.37 -0.94
N GLU A 175 -10.69 9.34 -1.12
CA GLU A 175 -9.94 9.52 -2.37
C GLU A 175 -8.96 8.37 -2.60
N ASN A 176 -8.87 7.89 -3.85
CA ASN A 176 -7.90 6.87 -4.26
C ASN A 176 -6.44 7.37 -4.12
N LYS A 177 -6.22 8.68 -4.30
CA LYS A 177 -4.90 9.32 -4.22
C LYS A 177 -4.99 10.62 -3.44
N ARG A 178 -4.12 10.78 -2.45
CA ARG A 178 -4.02 11.98 -1.63
C ARG A 178 -2.56 12.35 -1.40
N LEU A 179 -2.20 13.63 -1.56
CA LEU A 179 -0.91 14.15 -1.12
C LEU A 179 -0.90 14.25 0.41
N LEU A 180 0.06 13.59 1.08
CA LEU A 180 0.26 13.69 2.52
C LEU A 180 1.28 14.75 2.88
N GLU A 181 2.44 14.70 2.23
CA GLU A 181 3.55 15.66 2.36
C GLU A 181 4.21 15.83 1.00
N ASN A 182 5.15 16.78 0.89
CA ASN A 182 5.90 16.98 -0.35
C ASN A 182 6.49 15.65 -0.84
N GLN A 183 6.19 15.28 -2.10
CA GLN A 183 6.64 14.04 -2.76
C GLN A 183 6.12 12.71 -2.16
N ILE A 184 5.22 12.74 -1.16
CA ILE A 184 4.67 11.55 -0.52
C ILE A 184 3.17 11.49 -0.77
N PHE A 185 2.73 10.51 -1.57
CA PHE A 185 1.33 10.29 -1.93
C PHE A 185 0.80 9.04 -1.23
N LEU A 186 -0.37 9.16 -0.62
CA LEU A 186 -1.15 8.03 -0.14
C LEU A 186 -2.03 7.51 -1.27
N ILE A 187 -1.96 6.22 -1.54
CA ILE A 187 -2.76 5.53 -2.55
C ILE A 187 -3.54 4.40 -1.87
N ARG A 188 -4.78 4.22 -2.30
CA ARG A 188 -5.68 3.14 -1.87
C ARG A 188 -6.12 2.31 -3.07
N PRO A 189 -5.26 1.41 -3.56
CA PRO A 189 -5.48 0.76 -4.85
C PRO A 189 -6.68 -0.16 -4.86
N ILE A 190 -7.00 -0.77 -3.71
CA ILE A 190 -8.05 -1.78 -3.58
C ILE A 190 -9.40 -1.20 -3.13
N LEU A 191 -9.57 0.13 -3.13
CA LEU A 191 -10.89 0.76 -2.96
C LEU A 191 -11.89 0.38 -4.06
N ILE A 192 -11.41 -0.11 -5.21
CA ILE A 192 -12.25 -0.60 -6.30
C ILE A 192 -12.84 -1.99 -6.05
N PHE A 193 -12.36 -2.66 -5.00
CA PHE A 193 -12.81 -4.00 -4.62
C PHE A 193 -13.86 -3.91 -3.52
N SER A 194 -14.92 -4.68 -3.65
CA SER A 194 -16.00 -4.86 -2.67
C SER A 194 -16.00 -6.28 -2.12
#